data_a4caffe34060617c45385989980e2bac
#
_entry.id   a4caffe34060617c45385989980e2bac
#
_cell.length_a   1.000
_cell.length_b   1.000
_cell.length_c   1.000
_cell.angle_alpha   90.00
_cell.angle_beta   90.00
_cell.angle_gamma   90.00
#
_symmetry.space_group_name_H-M   'P 1'
#
loop_
_entity.id
_entity.type
_entity.pdbx_description
1 polymer ?
#
loop_
_entity_poly.entity_id
_entity_poly.type
_entity_poly.pdbx_seq_one_letter_code
_entity_poly.pdbx_strand_id
1 'polypeptide(L)'
;MIRLSMAARPLLLAATLALAACEGRDPVLLELDGAKVRRSDFERYLAAVEVRGLGPVDPAARKGILEAFLEERALVIEARRRGLLPPGAGPAEEPRAVARLLAVGARVPEPTEDEIAAYYRAHAAELAIPESVTLRQILVSTLNEARDVKRRLGRDPKAFDTLARGQSKGEEAAAGGYLGSFERGQLPTELEAVAFALPDGGTSDPVKTPLGYHVLRVESRQPARERSLDEARERIRERLARDERASAERAFVAEVLARAKVNHEAALRPSRPS
;
A
#
# COMPACT_ATOMS: atom_id res chain seq x y z
N MET A 1 29.89 38.81 -94.41
CA MET A 1 28.56 39.28 -93.93
C MET A 1 28.20 38.39 -92.72
N ILE A 2 28.35 38.89 -91.52
CA ILE A 2 27.27 39.23 -90.56
C ILE A 2 26.49 37.97 -90.17
N ARG A 3 26.49 37.54 -88.87
CA ARG A 3 26.03 38.14 -87.67
C ARG A 3 26.33 37.30 -86.44
N LEU A 4 26.61 37.97 -85.39
CA LEU A 4 26.61 37.50 -83.97
C LEU A 4 25.36 36.72 -83.63
N SER A 5 25.56 35.70 -82.78
CA SER A 5 24.49 35.23 -81.90
C SER A 5 25.09 34.99 -80.52
N MET A 6 24.51 35.69 -79.58
CA MET A 6 24.85 35.66 -78.16
C MET A 6 24.57 34.31 -77.51
N ALA A 7 25.51 33.78 -76.90
CA ALA A 7 25.37 32.61 -76.04
C ALA A 7 24.67 33.00 -74.71
N ALA A 8 23.49 32.45 -74.46
CA ALA A 8 22.82 32.50 -73.21
C ALA A 8 23.43 31.46 -72.23
N ARG A 9 24.04 31.90 -71.16
CA ARG A 9 24.47 31.08 -70.05
C ARG A 9 23.24 30.68 -69.22
N PRO A 10 23.01 29.41 -68.92
CA PRO A 10 22.04 29.05 -67.87
C PRO A 10 22.71 29.29 -66.49
N LEU A 11 22.10 30.14 -65.67
CA LEU A 11 22.34 30.19 -64.23
C LEU A 11 21.94 28.86 -63.60
N LEU A 12 22.90 28.06 -63.20
CA LEU A 12 22.70 26.98 -62.28
C LEU A 12 22.40 27.57 -60.88
N LEU A 13 21.12 27.67 -60.53
CA LEU A 13 20.69 27.90 -59.17
C LEU A 13 20.95 26.63 -58.39
N ALA A 14 22.08 26.58 -57.68
CA ALA A 14 22.38 25.57 -56.66
C ALA A 14 21.44 25.80 -55.48
N ALA A 15 20.25 25.16 -55.50
CA ALA A 15 19.43 25.02 -54.32
C ALA A 15 20.15 24.10 -53.35
N THR A 16 20.92 24.64 -52.46
CA THR A 16 21.40 23.97 -51.26
C THR A 16 20.20 23.64 -50.40
N LEU A 17 19.62 22.46 -50.61
CA LEU A 17 18.73 21.84 -49.61
C LEU A 17 19.56 21.66 -48.35
N ALA A 18 19.42 22.59 -47.41
CA ALA A 18 19.83 22.37 -46.04
C ALA A 18 18.90 21.27 -45.49
N LEU A 19 19.32 20.01 -45.63
CA LEU A 19 18.81 18.95 -44.78
C LEU A 19 19.15 19.35 -43.34
N ALA A 20 18.23 20.05 -42.71
CA ALA A 20 18.22 20.12 -41.24
C ALA A 20 18.02 18.69 -40.77
N ALA A 21 19.14 18.02 -40.47
CA ALA A 21 19.17 16.83 -39.68
C ALA A 21 18.55 17.19 -38.32
N CYS A 22 17.24 17.02 -38.21
CA CYS A 22 16.59 16.90 -36.94
C CYS A 22 17.02 15.56 -36.36
N GLU A 23 18.25 15.48 -35.89
CA GLU A 23 18.65 14.51 -34.87
C GLU A 23 17.65 14.67 -33.73
N GLY A 24 16.80 13.65 -33.56
CA GLY A 24 15.81 13.62 -32.51
C GLY A 24 16.53 13.72 -31.17
N ARG A 25 16.70 14.97 -30.68
CA ARG A 25 17.33 15.21 -29.38
C ARG A 25 16.52 14.45 -28.33
N ASP A 26 17.19 13.53 -27.62
CA ASP A 26 16.64 12.84 -26.47
C ASP A 26 16.30 13.91 -25.39
N PRO A 27 15.02 14.23 -25.17
CA PRO A 27 14.64 15.36 -24.35
C PRO A 27 15.01 15.15 -22.88
N VAL A 28 15.44 16.23 -22.24
CA VAL A 28 15.67 16.25 -20.79
C VAL A 28 14.32 16.32 -20.10
N LEU A 29 14.06 15.36 -19.19
CA LEU A 29 12.86 15.27 -18.37
C LEU A 29 13.05 15.93 -17.01
N LEU A 30 14.26 15.85 -16.43
CA LEU A 30 14.61 16.46 -15.17
C LEU A 30 16.04 16.98 -15.25
N GLU A 31 16.24 18.20 -14.76
CA GLU A 31 17.58 18.78 -14.53
C GLU A 31 17.66 19.25 -13.08
N LEU A 32 18.65 18.74 -12.34
CA LEU A 32 18.91 19.09 -10.95
C LEU A 32 20.42 19.21 -10.74
N ASP A 33 20.87 20.36 -10.27
CA ASP A 33 22.28 20.66 -9.96
C ASP A 33 23.25 20.27 -11.11
N GLY A 34 22.83 20.49 -12.38
CA GLY A 34 23.59 20.18 -13.58
C GLY A 34 23.48 18.73 -14.09
N ALA A 35 22.99 17.81 -13.28
CA ALA A 35 22.67 16.45 -13.70
C ALA A 35 21.36 16.41 -14.50
N LYS A 36 21.32 15.58 -15.53
CA LYS A 36 20.19 15.49 -16.46
C LYS A 36 19.67 14.07 -16.55
N VAL A 37 18.37 13.90 -16.37
CA VAL A 37 17.63 12.69 -16.64
C VAL A 37 16.88 12.84 -17.96
N ARG A 38 17.06 11.89 -18.85
CA ARG A 38 16.53 11.97 -20.21
C ARG A 38 15.34 11.05 -20.42
N ARG A 39 14.64 11.26 -21.51
CA ARG A 39 13.53 10.38 -21.91
C ARG A 39 13.97 8.94 -22.11
N SER A 40 15.12 8.70 -22.71
CA SER A 40 15.68 7.35 -22.87
C SER A 40 15.90 6.62 -21.54
N ASP A 41 16.20 7.35 -20.46
CA ASP A 41 16.33 6.76 -19.12
C ASP A 41 14.97 6.27 -18.62
N PHE A 42 13.93 7.06 -18.82
CA PHE A 42 12.56 6.68 -18.46
C PHE A 42 12.04 5.51 -19.29
N GLU A 43 12.28 5.49 -20.60
CA GLU A 43 11.83 4.38 -21.47
C GLU A 43 12.51 3.06 -21.09
N ARG A 44 13.79 3.09 -20.71
CA ARG A 44 14.49 1.91 -20.18
C ARG A 44 13.91 1.43 -18.85
N TYR A 45 13.59 2.36 -17.95
CA TYR A 45 12.93 2.07 -16.69
C TYR A 45 11.55 1.45 -16.92
N LEU A 46 10.75 2.05 -17.80
CA LEU A 46 9.42 1.56 -18.14
C LEU A 46 9.45 0.15 -18.74
N ALA A 47 10.36 -0.11 -19.67
CA ALA A 47 10.55 -1.46 -20.24
C ALA A 47 10.90 -2.49 -19.15
N ALA A 48 11.70 -2.11 -18.15
CA ALA A 48 12.01 -2.99 -17.03
C ALA A 48 10.80 -3.24 -16.10
N VAL A 49 9.91 -2.25 -15.95
CA VAL A 49 8.65 -2.39 -15.22
C VAL A 49 7.70 -3.33 -15.96
N GLU A 50 7.55 -3.18 -17.27
CA GLU A 50 6.69 -4.00 -18.12
C GLU A 50 7.13 -5.48 -18.12
N VAL A 51 8.42 -5.75 -18.19
CA VAL A 51 8.96 -7.12 -18.09
C VAL A 51 8.65 -7.78 -16.74
N ARG A 52 8.69 -7.01 -15.63
CA ARG A 52 8.40 -7.53 -14.29
C ARG A 52 6.90 -7.63 -14.01
N GLY A 53 6.10 -6.76 -14.63
CA GLY A 53 4.67 -6.61 -14.37
C GLY A 53 3.73 -7.38 -15.29
N LEU A 54 4.24 -8.22 -16.19
CA LEU A 54 3.45 -9.11 -17.06
C LEU A 54 2.67 -8.38 -18.19
N GLY A 55 3.19 -7.30 -18.72
CA GLY A 55 2.59 -6.70 -19.91
C GLY A 55 2.75 -5.18 -20.00
N PRO A 56 2.23 -4.58 -21.09
CA PRO A 56 2.33 -3.15 -21.33
C PRO A 56 1.60 -2.34 -20.26
N VAL A 57 2.23 -1.23 -19.86
CA VAL A 57 1.67 -0.30 -18.86
C VAL A 57 0.51 0.48 -19.47
N ASP A 58 -0.62 0.50 -18.79
CA ASP A 58 -1.76 1.34 -19.12
C ASP A 58 -1.32 2.82 -19.26
N PRO A 59 -1.73 3.52 -20.32
CA PRO A 59 -1.47 4.96 -20.49
C PRO A 59 -1.85 5.83 -19.28
N ALA A 60 -2.91 5.49 -18.55
CA ALA A 60 -3.30 6.20 -17.34
C ALA A 60 -2.29 6.00 -16.21
N ALA A 61 -1.72 4.81 -16.07
CA ALA A 61 -0.70 4.51 -15.07
C ALA A 61 0.68 5.11 -15.42
N ARG A 62 0.95 5.34 -16.71
CA ARG A 62 2.24 5.86 -17.19
C ARG A 62 2.64 7.18 -16.54
N LYS A 63 1.66 8.07 -16.30
CA LYS A 63 1.91 9.35 -15.63
C LYS A 63 2.41 9.16 -14.20
N GLY A 64 1.75 8.33 -13.42
CA GLY A 64 2.17 8.03 -12.04
C GLY A 64 3.55 7.37 -11.98
N ILE A 65 3.85 6.46 -12.92
CA ILE A 65 5.17 5.82 -13.04
C ILE A 65 6.26 6.86 -13.39
N LEU A 66 5.94 7.81 -14.28
CA LEU A 66 6.86 8.89 -14.61
C LEU A 66 7.16 9.78 -13.39
N GLU A 67 6.14 10.17 -12.64
CA GLU A 67 6.30 10.98 -11.44
C GLU A 67 7.18 10.27 -10.40
N ALA A 68 6.90 8.99 -10.13
CA ALA A 68 7.71 8.18 -9.22
C ALA A 68 9.17 8.01 -9.71
N PHE A 69 9.38 7.81 -11.01
CA PHE A 69 10.70 7.73 -11.60
C PHE A 69 11.48 9.03 -11.44
N LEU A 70 10.86 10.18 -11.74
CA LEU A 70 11.51 11.48 -11.63
C LEU A 70 11.87 11.83 -10.18
N GLU A 71 10.99 11.50 -9.25
CA GLU A 71 11.25 11.63 -7.81
C GLU A 71 12.44 10.77 -7.39
N GLU A 72 12.47 9.50 -7.75
CA GLU A 72 13.58 8.60 -7.45
C GLU A 72 14.89 9.12 -8.04
N ARG A 73 14.89 9.57 -9.29
CA ARG A 73 16.10 10.12 -9.93
C ARG A 73 16.58 11.39 -9.27
N ALA A 74 15.68 12.28 -8.85
CA ALA A 74 16.04 13.49 -8.11
C ALA A 74 16.72 13.15 -6.78
N LEU A 75 16.19 12.17 -6.04
CA LEU A 75 16.79 11.70 -4.78
C LEU A 75 18.15 11.05 -4.99
N VAL A 76 18.33 10.28 -6.07
CA VAL A 76 19.64 9.69 -6.42
C VAL A 76 20.67 10.78 -6.72
N ILE A 77 20.29 11.81 -7.49
CA ILE A 77 21.15 12.96 -7.78
C ILE A 77 21.54 13.67 -6.48
N GLU A 78 20.59 13.91 -5.60
CA GLU A 78 20.83 14.55 -4.29
C GLU A 78 21.73 13.70 -3.40
N ALA A 79 21.54 12.37 -3.39
CA ALA A 79 22.40 11.44 -2.64
C ALA A 79 23.84 11.47 -3.15
N ARG A 80 24.05 11.55 -4.47
CA ARG A 80 25.37 11.74 -5.08
C ARG A 80 25.98 13.07 -4.68
N ARG A 81 25.22 14.16 -4.75
CA ARG A 81 25.66 15.50 -4.35
C ARG A 81 26.12 15.54 -2.89
N ARG A 82 25.43 14.82 -2.00
CA ARG A 82 25.80 14.72 -0.56
C ARG A 82 26.88 13.67 -0.27
N GLY A 83 27.43 13.00 -1.27
CA GLY A 83 28.47 11.99 -1.09
C GLY A 83 27.96 10.66 -0.47
N LEU A 84 26.64 10.45 -0.44
CA LEU A 84 26.04 9.21 0.08
C LEU A 84 26.07 8.06 -0.94
N LEU A 85 26.30 8.39 -2.22
CA LEU A 85 26.48 7.44 -3.31
C LEU A 85 27.84 7.73 -3.97
N PRO A 86 28.81 6.81 -3.87
CA PRO A 86 30.16 7.04 -4.39
C PRO A 86 30.19 7.14 -5.92
N PRO A 87 31.21 7.81 -6.50
CA PRO A 87 31.42 7.80 -7.93
C PRO A 87 31.55 6.37 -8.48
N GLY A 88 30.84 6.08 -9.58
CA GLY A 88 30.83 4.74 -10.19
C GLY A 88 29.90 3.72 -9.55
N ALA A 89 29.21 4.06 -8.45
CA ALA A 89 28.16 3.22 -7.87
C ALA A 89 27.05 2.93 -8.90
N GLY A 90 26.65 1.67 -8.98
CA GLY A 90 25.64 1.19 -9.90
C GLY A 90 24.21 1.28 -9.33
N PRO A 91 23.20 0.89 -10.15
CA PRO A 91 21.79 0.94 -9.74
C PRO A 91 21.46 0.12 -8.48
N ALA A 92 22.23 -0.95 -8.21
CA ALA A 92 22.01 -1.78 -7.02
C ALA A 92 22.28 -1.06 -5.68
N GLU A 93 23.09 0.01 -5.70
CA GLU A 93 23.46 0.77 -4.51
C GLU A 93 22.57 1.98 -4.27
N GLU A 94 21.86 2.43 -5.31
CA GLU A 94 21.01 3.61 -5.27
C GLU A 94 19.90 3.55 -4.19
N PRO A 95 19.16 2.44 -4.01
CA PRO A 95 18.12 2.39 -2.99
C PRO A 95 18.64 2.58 -1.56
N ARG A 96 19.83 2.04 -1.27
CA ARG A 96 20.48 2.22 0.05
C ARG A 96 20.93 3.65 0.27
N ALA A 97 21.44 4.30 -0.78
CA ALA A 97 21.87 5.70 -0.70
C ALA A 97 20.66 6.63 -0.51
N VAL A 98 19.56 6.40 -1.22
CA VAL A 98 18.30 7.14 -1.04
C VAL A 98 17.73 6.94 0.37
N ALA A 99 17.72 5.70 0.88
CA ALA A 99 17.27 5.45 2.25
C ALA A 99 18.10 6.21 3.30
N ARG A 100 19.43 6.26 3.13
CA ARG A 100 20.32 7.08 3.98
C ARG A 100 20.05 8.57 3.84
N LEU A 101 19.81 9.04 2.61
CA LEU A 101 19.47 10.42 2.33
C LEU A 101 18.22 10.85 3.08
N LEU A 102 17.14 10.06 3.00
CA LEU A 102 15.89 10.31 3.68
C LEU A 102 16.06 10.26 5.20
N ALA A 103 16.78 9.27 5.73
CA ALA A 103 17.05 9.15 7.16
C ALA A 103 17.80 10.36 7.75
N VAL A 104 18.65 11.02 6.95
CA VAL A 104 19.38 12.23 7.37
C VAL A 104 18.56 13.49 7.10
N GLY A 105 17.91 13.57 5.94
CA GLY A 105 17.18 14.75 5.49
C GLY A 105 15.83 14.94 6.17
N ALA A 106 15.18 13.85 6.56
CA ALA A 106 13.88 13.83 7.22
C ALA A 106 13.98 13.44 8.72
N ARG A 107 15.06 13.83 9.37
CA ARG A 107 15.22 13.53 10.79
C ARG A 107 14.22 14.36 11.62
N VAL A 108 13.44 13.65 12.42
CA VAL A 108 12.48 14.23 13.36
C VAL A 108 12.84 13.88 14.80
N PRO A 109 12.50 14.70 15.79
CA PRO A 109 12.66 14.35 17.19
C PRO A 109 11.69 13.22 17.57
N GLU A 110 11.98 12.55 18.67
CA GLU A 110 11.02 11.61 19.26
C GLU A 110 9.83 12.39 19.83
N PRO A 111 8.61 11.81 19.74
CA PRO A 111 7.43 12.41 20.33
C PRO A 111 7.57 12.64 21.83
N THR A 112 7.19 13.81 22.29
CA THR A 112 7.20 14.17 23.71
C THR A 112 6.04 13.52 24.46
N GLU A 113 6.16 13.44 25.79
CA GLU A 113 5.07 12.94 26.64
C GLU A 113 3.82 13.82 26.56
N ASP A 114 3.96 15.12 26.35
CA ASP A 114 2.83 16.04 26.17
C ASP A 114 2.07 15.77 24.87
N GLU A 115 2.78 15.48 23.78
CA GLU A 115 2.17 15.10 22.50
C GLU A 115 1.46 13.75 22.61
N ILE A 116 2.07 12.78 23.28
CA ILE A 116 1.46 11.47 23.55
C ILE A 116 0.17 11.65 24.36
N ALA A 117 0.21 12.45 25.43
CA ALA A 117 -0.94 12.70 26.28
C ALA A 117 -2.05 13.49 25.53
N ALA A 118 -1.65 14.43 24.67
CA ALA A 118 -2.60 15.20 23.84
C ALA A 118 -3.29 14.29 22.82
N TYR A 119 -2.52 13.43 22.15
CA TYR A 119 -3.05 12.44 21.21
C TYR A 119 -4.03 11.48 21.90
N TYR A 120 -3.66 10.97 23.06
CA TYR A 120 -4.53 10.07 23.83
C TYR A 120 -5.87 10.74 24.14
N ARG A 121 -5.87 11.98 24.67
CA ARG A 121 -7.12 12.72 24.97
C ARG A 121 -7.99 12.91 23.74
N ALA A 122 -7.39 13.19 22.59
CA ALA A 122 -8.13 13.43 21.35
C ALA A 122 -8.71 12.14 20.74
N HIS A 123 -8.09 10.96 21.01
CA HIS A 123 -8.41 9.70 20.36
C HIS A 123 -8.77 8.57 21.33
N ALA A 124 -9.14 8.90 22.58
CA ALA A 124 -9.41 7.92 23.62
C ALA A 124 -10.43 6.84 23.20
N ALA A 125 -11.49 7.25 22.50
CA ALA A 125 -12.51 6.33 21.99
C ALA A 125 -11.98 5.35 20.93
N GLU A 126 -11.07 5.79 20.06
CA GLU A 126 -10.44 4.95 19.02
C GLU A 126 -9.40 3.97 19.62
N LEU A 127 -8.84 4.35 20.75
CA LEU A 127 -7.84 3.58 21.48
C LEU A 127 -8.48 2.58 22.44
N ALA A 128 -9.78 2.68 22.70
CA ALA A 128 -10.51 1.78 23.60
C ALA A 128 -10.32 0.32 23.15
N ILE A 129 -10.40 -0.57 24.10
CA ILE A 129 -10.42 -2.02 23.86
C ILE A 129 -11.88 -2.38 23.61
N PRO A 130 -12.21 -2.87 22.41
CA PRO A 130 -13.59 -3.24 22.10
C PRO A 130 -14.04 -4.47 22.88
N GLU A 131 -15.36 -4.62 22.99
CA GLU A 131 -15.94 -5.86 23.51
C GLU A 131 -15.54 -7.04 22.62
N SER A 132 -15.10 -8.14 23.21
CA SER A 132 -14.82 -9.38 22.51
C SER A 132 -15.44 -10.59 23.20
N VAL A 133 -15.73 -11.61 22.40
CA VAL A 133 -16.27 -12.89 22.88
C VAL A 133 -15.41 -14.03 22.36
N THR A 134 -15.09 -14.98 23.25
CA THR A 134 -14.44 -16.24 22.86
C THR A 134 -15.51 -17.28 22.61
N LEU A 135 -15.48 -17.88 21.42
CA LEU A 135 -16.55 -18.71 20.92
C LEU A 135 -16.11 -20.15 20.65
N ARG A 136 -17.08 -21.05 20.82
CA ARG A 136 -17.11 -22.35 20.17
C ARG A 136 -18.34 -22.45 19.28
N GLN A 137 -18.29 -23.33 18.27
CA GLN A 137 -19.44 -23.66 17.43
C GLN A 137 -19.58 -25.16 17.18
N ILE A 138 -20.82 -25.57 16.88
CA ILE A 138 -21.13 -26.82 16.24
C ILE A 138 -21.93 -26.50 14.99
N LEU A 139 -21.34 -26.77 13.82
CA LEU A 139 -21.97 -26.57 12.51
C LEU A 139 -22.52 -27.88 12.00
N VAL A 140 -23.81 -27.90 11.66
CA VAL A 140 -24.48 -29.05 11.11
C VAL A 140 -25.33 -28.70 9.88
N SER A 141 -25.73 -29.68 9.07
CA SER A 141 -26.40 -29.40 7.80
C SER A 141 -27.89 -29.05 7.97
N THR A 142 -28.54 -29.59 8.97
CA THR A 142 -29.99 -29.48 9.09
C THR A 142 -30.42 -28.86 10.41
N LEU A 143 -31.58 -28.20 10.40
CA LEU A 143 -32.19 -27.64 11.60
C LEU A 143 -32.49 -28.72 12.66
N ASN A 144 -32.85 -29.94 12.23
CA ASN A 144 -33.16 -31.01 13.16
C ASN A 144 -31.90 -31.48 13.91
N GLU A 145 -30.78 -31.62 13.23
CA GLU A 145 -29.49 -31.92 13.87
C GLU A 145 -29.09 -30.81 14.87
N ALA A 146 -29.24 -29.55 14.48
CA ALA A 146 -28.92 -28.42 15.37
C ALA A 146 -29.83 -28.37 16.61
N ARG A 147 -31.11 -28.65 16.45
CA ARG A 147 -32.05 -28.78 17.59
C ARG A 147 -31.70 -29.96 18.50
N ASP A 148 -31.25 -31.08 17.94
CA ASP A 148 -30.79 -32.24 18.74
C ASP A 148 -29.55 -31.87 19.56
N VAL A 149 -28.57 -31.24 18.91
CA VAL A 149 -27.37 -30.69 19.59
C VAL A 149 -27.78 -29.76 20.75
N LYS A 150 -28.65 -28.79 20.49
CA LYS A 150 -29.13 -27.84 21.50
C LYS A 150 -29.82 -28.55 22.67
N ARG A 151 -30.67 -29.51 22.39
CA ARG A 151 -31.38 -30.29 23.42
C ARG A 151 -30.41 -31.09 24.28
N ARG A 152 -29.38 -31.72 23.68
CA ARG A 152 -28.36 -32.50 24.41
C ARG A 152 -27.49 -31.57 25.27
N LEU A 153 -27.10 -30.40 24.77
CA LEU A 153 -26.39 -29.39 25.53
C LEU A 153 -27.21 -28.81 26.67
N GLY A 154 -28.53 -28.72 26.53
CA GLY A 154 -29.44 -28.36 27.63
C GLY A 154 -29.48 -29.37 28.77
N ARG A 155 -29.14 -30.64 28.53
CA ARG A 155 -29.04 -31.69 29.55
C ARG A 155 -27.64 -31.80 30.12
N ASP A 156 -26.62 -31.64 29.29
CA ASP A 156 -25.22 -31.67 29.68
C ASP A 156 -24.42 -30.60 28.92
N PRO A 157 -24.25 -29.43 29.49
CA PRO A 157 -23.45 -28.35 28.87
C PRO A 157 -21.99 -28.72 28.64
N LYS A 158 -21.45 -29.69 29.40
CA LYS A 158 -20.02 -30.12 29.27
C LYS A 158 -19.81 -31.01 28.05
N ALA A 159 -20.89 -31.55 27.45
CA ALA A 159 -20.80 -32.36 26.25
C ALA A 159 -20.45 -31.56 24.97
N PHE A 160 -20.26 -30.26 25.04
CA PHE A 160 -20.02 -29.43 23.85
C PHE A 160 -18.82 -29.90 23.04
N ASP A 161 -17.66 -30.10 23.66
CA ASP A 161 -16.44 -30.59 22.99
C ASP A 161 -16.69 -31.95 22.29
N THR A 162 -17.29 -32.90 22.99
CA THR A 162 -17.59 -34.24 22.43
C THR A 162 -18.58 -34.16 21.26
N LEU A 163 -19.60 -33.30 21.37
CA LEU A 163 -20.60 -33.13 20.31
C LEU A 163 -19.97 -32.42 19.09
N ALA A 164 -19.11 -31.42 19.33
CA ALA A 164 -18.38 -30.74 18.26
C ALA A 164 -17.51 -31.73 17.48
N ARG A 165 -16.69 -32.52 18.17
CA ARG A 165 -15.83 -33.54 17.54
C ARG A 165 -16.58 -34.59 16.78
N GLY A 166 -17.76 -35.00 17.30
CA GLY A 166 -18.54 -36.09 16.71
C GLY A 166 -19.51 -35.70 15.61
N GLN A 167 -19.98 -34.46 15.59
CA GLN A 167 -21.08 -34.02 14.74
C GLN A 167 -20.86 -32.76 13.95
N SER A 168 -19.91 -31.88 14.37
CA SER A 168 -19.64 -30.64 13.65
C SER A 168 -19.00 -30.91 12.29
N LYS A 169 -19.44 -30.15 11.28
CA LYS A 169 -18.85 -30.12 9.94
C LYS A 169 -17.87 -28.95 9.74
N GLY A 170 -17.71 -28.14 10.75
CA GLY A 170 -16.71 -27.04 10.73
C GLY A 170 -15.29 -27.58 10.88
N GLU A 171 -14.33 -26.83 10.35
CA GLU A 171 -12.89 -27.18 10.42
C GLU A 171 -12.41 -27.29 11.88
N GLU A 172 -13.01 -26.50 12.78
CA GLU A 172 -12.73 -26.47 14.22
C GLU A 172 -13.30 -27.68 14.99
N ALA A 173 -14.03 -28.61 14.35
CA ALA A 173 -14.60 -29.80 15.01
C ALA A 173 -13.56 -30.57 15.80
N ALA A 174 -12.37 -30.82 15.24
CA ALA A 174 -11.25 -31.52 15.90
C ALA A 174 -10.72 -30.78 17.13
N ALA A 175 -10.89 -29.45 17.20
CA ALA A 175 -10.57 -28.62 18.35
C ALA A 175 -11.76 -28.48 19.35
N GLY A 176 -12.77 -29.36 19.26
CA GLY A 176 -13.97 -29.28 20.10
C GLY A 176 -14.82 -28.05 19.77
N GLY A 177 -14.76 -27.57 18.54
CA GLY A 177 -15.51 -26.44 18.05
C GLY A 177 -14.93 -25.07 18.41
N TYR A 178 -13.71 -24.99 18.92
CA TYR A 178 -13.10 -23.70 19.31
C TYR A 178 -12.82 -22.81 18.10
N LEU A 179 -13.47 -21.65 18.06
CA LEU A 179 -13.32 -20.66 16.98
C LEU A 179 -12.29 -19.57 17.26
N GLY A 180 -12.04 -19.27 18.54
CA GLY A 180 -11.21 -18.14 18.95
C GLY A 180 -12.01 -16.98 19.53
N SER A 181 -11.33 -15.83 19.66
CA SER A 181 -11.92 -14.59 20.19
C SER A 181 -12.20 -13.62 19.05
N PHE A 182 -13.35 -12.97 19.10
CA PHE A 182 -13.87 -12.07 18.09
C PHE A 182 -14.32 -10.77 18.72
N GLU A 183 -13.92 -9.66 18.13
CA GLU A 183 -14.44 -8.34 18.40
C GLU A 183 -15.70 -8.08 17.58
N ARG A 184 -16.49 -7.08 17.94
CA ARG A 184 -17.64 -6.67 17.13
C ARG A 184 -17.21 -6.29 15.71
N GLY A 185 -17.96 -6.75 14.73
CA GLY A 185 -17.68 -6.54 13.30
C GLY A 185 -16.80 -7.62 12.66
N GLN A 186 -16.32 -8.62 13.43
CA GLN A 186 -15.45 -9.68 12.91
C GLN A 186 -16.23 -10.96 12.54
N LEU A 187 -17.48 -11.09 12.94
CA LEU A 187 -18.33 -12.24 12.64
C LEU A 187 -19.35 -11.90 11.53
N PRO A 188 -19.82 -12.92 10.78
CA PRO A 188 -21.03 -12.76 9.96
C PRO A 188 -22.18 -12.20 10.78
N THR A 189 -22.98 -11.31 10.19
CA THR A 189 -24.04 -10.56 10.89
C THR A 189 -25.00 -11.45 11.69
N GLU A 190 -25.38 -12.62 11.12
CA GLU A 190 -26.31 -13.57 11.75
C GLU A 190 -25.71 -14.21 13.01
N LEU A 191 -24.42 -14.48 13.00
CA LEU A 191 -23.71 -15.07 14.14
C LEU A 191 -23.36 -14.00 15.17
N GLU A 192 -22.99 -12.80 14.73
CA GLU A 192 -22.58 -11.71 15.61
C GLU A 192 -23.69 -11.28 16.55
N ALA A 193 -24.88 -11.03 16.01
CA ALA A 193 -26.04 -10.61 16.82
C ALA A 193 -26.34 -11.61 17.95
N VAL A 194 -26.21 -12.92 17.66
CA VAL A 194 -26.44 -13.98 18.64
C VAL A 194 -25.28 -14.11 19.62
N ALA A 195 -24.04 -14.15 19.13
CA ALA A 195 -22.86 -14.34 19.97
C ALA A 195 -22.72 -13.24 21.04
N PHE A 196 -22.92 -11.98 20.64
CA PHE A 196 -22.83 -10.85 21.58
C PHE A 196 -24.07 -10.68 22.49
N ALA A 197 -25.17 -11.34 22.21
CA ALA A 197 -26.36 -11.36 23.11
C ALA A 197 -26.30 -12.47 24.15
N LEU A 198 -25.51 -13.53 23.95
CA LEU A 198 -25.40 -14.65 24.88
C LEU A 198 -24.61 -14.26 26.13
N PRO A 199 -24.99 -14.76 27.32
CA PRO A 199 -24.15 -14.67 28.50
C PRO A 199 -22.94 -15.61 28.40
N ASP A 200 -21.96 -15.40 29.28
CA ASP A 200 -20.81 -16.32 29.42
C ASP A 200 -21.29 -17.73 29.77
N GLY A 201 -20.73 -18.72 29.10
CA GLY A 201 -21.19 -20.11 29.16
C GLY A 201 -22.48 -20.40 28.41
N GLY A 202 -23.16 -19.37 27.90
CA GLY A 202 -24.43 -19.48 27.18
C GLY A 202 -24.28 -20.18 25.84
N THR A 203 -25.31 -20.96 25.49
CA THR A 203 -25.41 -21.67 24.22
C THR A 203 -26.60 -21.13 23.41
N SER A 204 -26.37 -20.80 22.15
CA SER A 204 -27.39 -20.24 21.25
C SER A 204 -28.47 -21.26 20.88
N ASP A 205 -29.61 -20.77 20.42
CA ASP A 205 -30.47 -21.52 19.53
C ASP A 205 -29.79 -21.70 18.17
N PRO A 206 -30.29 -22.64 17.31
CA PRO A 206 -29.73 -22.83 15.98
C PRO A 206 -29.78 -21.54 15.13
N VAL A 207 -28.63 -21.09 14.66
CA VAL A 207 -28.48 -19.92 13.76
C VAL A 207 -28.25 -20.42 12.34
N LYS A 208 -29.07 -19.97 11.39
CA LYS A 208 -28.93 -20.36 9.98
C LYS A 208 -27.95 -19.44 9.26
N THR A 209 -27.04 -20.04 8.48
CA THR A 209 -26.19 -19.35 7.51
C THR A 209 -26.18 -20.11 6.19
N PRO A 210 -25.53 -19.61 5.12
CA PRO A 210 -25.34 -20.37 3.88
C PRO A 210 -24.58 -21.68 4.06
N LEU A 211 -23.76 -21.82 5.12
CA LEU A 211 -22.99 -23.04 5.42
C LEU A 211 -23.80 -24.09 6.14
N GLY A 212 -24.95 -23.74 6.72
CA GLY A 212 -25.79 -24.66 7.50
C GLY A 212 -26.35 -24.02 8.76
N TYR A 213 -26.46 -24.80 9.83
CA TYR A 213 -26.97 -24.35 11.13
C TYR A 213 -25.87 -24.41 12.18
N HIS A 214 -25.64 -23.29 12.82
CA HIS A 214 -24.65 -23.13 13.88
C HIS A 214 -25.32 -23.16 15.24
N VAL A 215 -24.71 -23.86 16.18
CA VAL A 215 -24.99 -23.74 17.62
C VAL A 215 -23.73 -23.15 18.24
N LEU A 216 -23.84 -21.93 18.73
CA LEU A 216 -22.74 -21.18 19.32
C LEU A 216 -22.71 -21.34 20.82
N ARG A 217 -21.50 -21.26 21.41
CA ARG A 217 -21.29 -21.12 22.84
C ARG A 217 -20.27 -20.03 23.10
N VAL A 218 -20.60 -19.11 24.02
CA VAL A 218 -19.65 -18.13 24.55
C VAL A 218 -18.88 -18.79 25.69
N GLU A 219 -17.57 -18.91 25.55
CA GLU A 219 -16.69 -19.41 26.60
C GLU A 219 -16.36 -18.32 27.62
N SER A 220 -16.07 -17.12 27.12
CA SER A 220 -15.80 -15.94 27.93
C SER A 220 -16.08 -14.67 27.14
N ARG A 221 -16.32 -13.60 27.87
CA ARG A 221 -16.50 -12.25 27.34
C ARG A 221 -15.51 -11.30 27.98
N GLN A 222 -14.92 -10.45 27.18
CA GLN A 222 -14.20 -9.29 27.67
C GLN A 222 -15.03 -8.03 27.37
N PRO A 223 -15.50 -7.28 28.35
CA PRO A 223 -16.27 -6.08 28.10
C PRO A 223 -15.40 -5.00 27.43
N ALA A 224 -16.03 -4.14 26.67
CA ALA A 224 -15.38 -2.93 26.18
C ALA A 224 -14.88 -2.10 27.35
N ARG A 225 -13.67 -1.59 27.24
CA ARG A 225 -13.08 -0.68 28.25
C ARG A 225 -12.19 0.36 27.64
N GLU A 226 -12.05 1.45 28.32
CA GLU A 226 -11.01 2.41 27.98
C GLU A 226 -9.63 1.77 28.16
N ARG A 227 -8.75 2.04 27.23
CA ARG A 227 -7.33 1.72 27.38
C ARG A 227 -6.69 2.87 28.17
N SER A 228 -5.96 2.61 29.20
CA SER A 228 -5.24 3.66 29.93
C SER A 228 -4.16 4.29 29.07
N LEU A 229 -3.73 5.52 29.41
CA LEU A 229 -2.61 6.18 28.74
C LEU A 229 -1.34 5.30 28.78
N ASP A 230 -1.07 4.65 29.90
CA ASP A 230 0.12 3.80 30.06
C ASP A 230 0.07 2.59 29.12
N GLU A 231 -1.10 1.96 28.97
CA GLU A 231 -1.30 0.85 28.02
C GLU A 231 -1.23 1.28 26.54
N ALA A 232 -1.58 2.55 26.25
CA ALA A 232 -1.59 3.09 24.90
C ALA A 232 -0.26 3.77 24.50
N ARG A 233 0.54 4.17 25.48
CA ARG A 233 1.73 5.04 25.36
C ARG A 233 2.64 4.65 24.21
N GLU A 234 3.11 3.42 24.19
CA GLU A 234 4.07 2.98 23.19
C GLU A 234 3.47 2.95 21.78
N ARG A 235 2.24 2.50 21.66
CA ARG A 235 1.50 2.50 20.38
C ARG A 235 1.29 3.92 19.84
N ILE A 236 1.01 4.87 20.73
CA ILE A 236 0.86 6.29 20.35
C ILE A 236 2.20 6.87 19.92
N ARG A 237 3.28 6.61 20.69
CA ARG A 237 4.63 7.05 20.37
C ARG A 237 5.06 6.58 18.99
N GLU A 238 4.91 5.30 18.71
CA GLU A 238 5.24 4.73 17.40
C GLU A 238 4.41 5.33 16.27
N ARG A 239 3.12 5.60 16.52
CA ARG A 239 2.24 6.22 15.53
C ARG A 239 2.68 7.65 15.22
N LEU A 240 2.85 8.47 16.25
CA LEU A 240 3.30 9.86 16.10
C LEU A 240 4.66 9.93 15.40
N ALA A 241 5.62 9.10 15.82
CA ALA A 241 6.95 9.04 15.20
C ALA A 241 6.88 8.63 13.71
N ARG A 242 6.00 7.71 13.34
CA ARG A 242 5.79 7.33 11.92
C ARG A 242 5.16 8.45 11.13
N ASP A 243 4.12 9.08 11.65
CA ASP A 243 3.37 10.14 10.97
C ASP A 243 4.25 11.37 10.75
N GLU A 244 5.02 11.75 11.77
CA GLU A 244 5.99 12.86 11.72
C GLU A 244 7.11 12.57 10.71
N ARG A 245 7.69 11.36 10.75
CA ARG A 245 8.72 10.94 9.80
C ARG A 245 8.20 10.95 8.37
N ALA A 246 7.02 10.39 8.11
CA ALA A 246 6.41 10.41 6.79
C ALA A 246 6.12 11.84 6.30
N SER A 247 5.76 12.76 7.21
CA SER A 247 5.58 14.17 6.89
C SER A 247 6.90 14.84 6.52
N ALA A 248 7.94 14.61 7.33
CA ALA A 248 9.27 15.16 7.09
C ALA A 248 9.91 14.61 5.79
N GLU A 249 9.72 13.33 5.49
CA GLU A 249 10.17 12.72 4.24
C GLU A 249 9.49 13.40 3.03
N ARG A 250 8.16 13.57 3.07
CA ARG A 250 7.45 14.29 2.00
C ARG A 250 7.93 15.71 1.83
N ALA A 251 8.15 16.43 2.93
CA ALA A 251 8.65 17.80 2.90
C ALA A 251 10.07 17.88 2.31
N PHE A 252 10.94 16.97 2.71
CA PHE A 252 12.31 16.88 2.18
C PHE A 252 12.31 16.53 0.68
N VAL A 253 11.51 15.57 0.25
CA VAL A 253 11.35 15.23 -1.18
C VAL A 253 10.85 16.43 -1.97
N ALA A 254 9.84 17.15 -1.46
CA ALA A 254 9.33 18.35 -2.10
C ALA A 254 10.41 19.45 -2.21
N GLU A 255 11.25 19.62 -1.18
CA GLU A 255 12.39 20.56 -1.23
C GLU A 255 13.40 20.20 -2.33
N VAL A 256 13.73 18.90 -2.45
CA VAL A 256 14.65 18.44 -3.50
C VAL A 256 14.05 18.70 -4.88
N LEU A 257 12.76 18.34 -5.07
CA LEU A 257 12.06 18.52 -6.35
C LEU A 257 11.85 20.00 -6.70
N ALA A 258 11.67 20.88 -5.73
CA ALA A 258 11.51 22.32 -5.97
C ALA A 258 12.77 22.96 -6.62
N ARG A 259 13.95 22.35 -6.47
CA ARG A 259 15.20 22.78 -7.14
C ARG A 259 15.35 22.21 -8.53
N ALA A 260 14.54 21.19 -8.88
CA ALA A 260 14.62 20.53 -10.17
C ALA A 260 13.80 21.27 -11.23
N LYS A 261 14.34 21.34 -12.46
CA LYS A 261 13.55 21.71 -13.64
C LYS A 261 12.97 20.44 -14.25
N VAL A 262 11.66 20.30 -14.19
CA VAL A 262 10.95 19.11 -14.69
C VAL A 262 10.14 19.43 -15.93
N ASN A 263 10.24 18.56 -16.95
CA ASN A 263 9.49 18.66 -18.21
C ASN A 263 8.62 17.41 -18.39
N HIS A 264 7.42 17.44 -17.84
CA HIS A 264 6.45 16.34 -17.93
C HIS A 264 5.95 16.11 -19.35
N GLU A 265 5.77 17.16 -20.15
CA GLU A 265 5.24 17.04 -21.51
C GLU A 265 6.16 16.22 -22.43
N ALA A 266 7.47 16.41 -22.28
CA ALA A 266 8.45 15.70 -23.10
C ALA A 266 8.39 14.18 -22.92
N ALA A 267 7.99 13.69 -21.75
CA ALA A 267 7.90 12.27 -21.46
C ALA A 267 6.59 11.62 -21.95
N LEU A 268 5.50 12.41 -22.01
CA LEU A 268 4.16 11.90 -22.35
C LEU A 268 3.87 11.96 -23.85
N ARG A 269 4.67 12.69 -24.63
CA ARG A 269 4.55 12.70 -26.11
C ARG A 269 4.84 11.31 -26.66
N PRO A 270 4.00 10.76 -27.56
CA PRO A 270 4.29 9.48 -28.19
C PRO A 270 5.64 9.55 -28.93
N SER A 271 6.42 8.47 -28.84
CA SER A 271 7.62 8.30 -29.66
C SER A 271 7.18 8.35 -31.13
N ARG A 272 7.79 9.18 -31.96
CA ARG A 272 7.53 9.11 -33.39
C ARG A 272 7.98 7.71 -33.86
N PRO A 273 7.16 6.99 -34.62
CA PRO A 273 7.60 5.75 -35.21
C PRO A 273 8.81 6.04 -36.10
N SER A 274 9.86 5.27 -35.89
CA SER A 274 11.09 5.26 -36.71
C SER A 274 10.80 4.78 -38.13
#